data_fc4dffb268bb642f97ec21a7f30f0000
#
_entry.id   fc4dffb268bb642f97ec21a7f30f0000
#
_cell.length_a   1.000
_cell.length_b   1.000
_cell.length_c   1.000
_cell.angle_alpha   90.00
_cell.angle_beta   90.00
_cell.angle_gamma   90.00
#
_symmetry.space_group_name_H-M   'P 1'
#
loop_
_entity.id
_entity.type
_entity.pdbx_description
1 polymer ?
#
loop_
_entity_poly.entity_id
_entity_poly.type
_entity_poly.pdbx_seq_one_letter_code
_entity_poly.pdbx_strand_id
1 'polypeptide(L)'
;MKIAIVCYPTFGGSGVVATELGLELAKRGHEIHFITYSQPVRLALLNPNVHNHEVHVPEYPLFHYQPYELALSSKLVDMVKLYKIDVLHVHYAIPHAYAGYMAKQMLADEGIHIPMVTTLHGTDITLVGNHPFYKPAVSFSINKSDVVTSVSQSLKDDTYRLFDIKNEIDVIPNFIELNKDKLKENIPCHRSLMAPDNEKIITHISNFRKVKRIDDIVRIFFEIQKEVPSKLMMVGEGPEKEGAEQLCEQLGIQNKVIFFGNSNEIDKILCFSDLFLLPSETESFGLAAL
;
A
#
# COMPACT_ATOMS: atom_id res chain seq x y z
N MET A 1 6.48 -11.71 20.84
CA MET A 1 5.04 -11.74 20.54
C MET A 1 4.85 -12.36 19.17
N LYS A 2 3.72 -13.03 18.96
CA LYS A 2 3.27 -13.54 17.67
C LYS A 2 2.22 -12.61 17.10
N ILE A 3 2.50 -12.02 15.95
CA ILE A 3 1.69 -10.95 15.37
C ILE A 3 1.14 -11.42 14.02
N ALA A 4 -0.18 -11.41 13.85
CA ALA A 4 -0.79 -11.61 12.55
C ALA A 4 -0.95 -10.25 11.85
N ILE A 5 -0.37 -10.13 10.64
CA ILE A 5 -0.51 -8.93 9.80
C ILE A 5 -1.43 -9.26 8.62
N VAL A 6 -2.51 -8.49 8.48
CA VAL A 6 -3.46 -8.59 7.36
C VAL A 6 -3.36 -7.34 6.52
N CYS A 7 -3.04 -7.50 5.24
CA CYS A 7 -2.87 -6.37 4.33
C CYS A 7 -3.16 -6.75 2.88
N TYR A 8 -3.24 -5.77 2.00
CA TYR A 8 -3.20 -6.02 0.56
C TYR A 8 -1.76 -6.35 0.11
N PRO A 9 -1.52 -7.50 -0.53
CA PRO A 9 -0.18 -7.92 -0.95
C PRO A 9 0.25 -7.25 -2.28
N THR A 10 0.06 -5.93 -2.40
CA THR A 10 0.24 -5.19 -3.65
C THR A 10 1.42 -4.23 -3.59
N PHE A 11 1.90 -3.76 -4.76
CA PHE A 11 2.90 -2.69 -4.89
C PHE A 11 2.42 -1.32 -4.39
N GLY A 12 1.17 -1.19 -3.99
CA GLY A 12 0.64 0.04 -3.38
C GLY A 12 1.30 0.36 -2.04
N GLY A 13 1.35 1.65 -1.68
CA GLY A 13 2.04 2.13 -0.48
C GLY A 13 1.66 1.40 0.81
N SER A 14 0.37 1.06 1.00
CA SER A 14 -0.10 0.33 2.19
C SER A 14 0.45 -1.10 2.29
N GLY A 15 0.53 -1.83 1.17
CA GLY A 15 1.08 -3.19 1.14
C GLY A 15 2.58 -3.19 1.47
N VAL A 16 3.32 -2.25 0.88
CA VAL A 16 4.75 -2.05 1.17
C VAL A 16 4.95 -1.70 2.64
N VAL A 17 4.21 -0.73 3.18
CA VAL A 17 4.32 -0.33 4.59
C VAL A 17 4.03 -1.48 5.54
N ALA A 18 2.97 -2.26 5.30
CA ALA A 18 2.63 -3.41 6.13
C ALA A 18 3.73 -4.49 6.09
N THR A 19 4.30 -4.74 4.90
CA THR A 19 5.38 -5.72 4.75
C THR A 19 6.65 -5.26 5.46
N GLU A 20 7.09 -4.02 5.25
CA GLU A 20 8.28 -3.46 5.91
C GLU A 20 8.11 -3.41 7.43
N LEU A 21 6.92 -3.04 7.92
CA LEU A 21 6.62 -3.07 9.35
C LEU A 21 6.78 -4.48 9.93
N GLY A 22 6.23 -5.49 9.26
CA GLY A 22 6.37 -6.89 9.69
C GLY A 22 7.83 -7.35 9.70
N LEU A 23 8.61 -7.00 8.68
CA LEU A 23 10.04 -7.32 8.61
C LEU A 23 10.83 -6.64 9.73
N GLU A 24 10.54 -5.37 10.05
CA GLU A 24 11.18 -4.65 11.15
C GLU A 24 10.82 -5.24 12.53
N LEU A 25 9.56 -5.64 12.72
CA LEU A 25 9.14 -6.33 13.93
C LEU A 25 9.81 -7.70 14.07
N ALA A 26 9.99 -8.43 12.96
CA ALA A 26 10.72 -9.72 12.97
C ALA A 26 12.21 -9.54 13.35
N LYS A 27 12.87 -8.49 12.86
CA LYS A 27 14.24 -8.13 13.27
C LYS A 27 14.35 -7.84 14.78
N ARG A 28 13.26 -7.38 15.41
CA ARG A 28 13.15 -7.15 16.86
C ARG A 28 12.76 -8.38 17.66
N GLY A 29 12.71 -9.56 17.03
CA GLY A 29 12.45 -10.84 17.68
C GLY A 29 10.97 -11.20 17.83
N HIS A 30 10.08 -10.53 17.11
CA HIS A 30 8.68 -10.94 17.02
C HIS A 30 8.50 -12.00 15.94
N GLU A 31 7.55 -12.93 16.12
CA GLU A 31 7.13 -13.89 15.12
C GLU A 31 5.96 -13.30 14.32
N ILE A 32 6.11 -13.19 13.02
CA ILE A 32 5.18 -12.48 12.14
C ILE A 32 4.48 -13.46 11.19
N HIS A 33 3.16 -13.40 11.16
CA HIS A 33 2.31 -14.21 10.31
C HIS A 33 1.53 -13.28 9.36
N PHE A 34 1.97 -13.19 8.11
CA PHE A 34 1.19 -12.50 7.08
C PHE A 34 0.02 -13.38 6.65
N ILE A 35 -1.19 -12.82 6.64
CA ILE A 35 -2.42 -13.51 6.24
C ILE A 35 -3.04 -12.70 5.10
N THR A 36 -2.85 -13.16 3.87
CA THR A 36 -3.11 -12.40 2.64
C THR A 36 -3.60 -13.34 1.54
N TYR A 37 -4.17 -12.83 0.45
CA TYR A 37 -4.64 -13.66 -0.68
C TYR A 37 -3.52 -14.05 -1.67
N SER A 38 -2.33 -13.49 -1.54
CA SER A 38 -1.10 -13.89 -2.24
C SER A 38 0.11 -13.40 -1.45
N GLN A 39 1.31 -13.83 -1.80
CA GLN A 39 2.52 -13.40 -1.09
C GLN A 39 2.68 -11.87 -1.19
N PRO A 40 2.86 -11.16 -0.06
CA PRO A 40 3.13 -9.73 -0.05
C PRO A 40 4.37 -9.34 -0.85
N VAL A 41 4.29 -8.22 -1.54
CA VAL A 41 5.42 -7.64 -2.25
C VAL A 41 6.55 -7.32 -1.26
N ARG A 42 7.80 -7.55 -1.67
CA ARG A 42 9.02 -7.41 -0.85
C ARG A 42 9.14 -8.37 0.33
N LEU A 43 8.24 -9.34 0.48
CA LEU A 43 8.33 -10.30 1.58
C LEU A 43 9.54 -11.24 1.40
N ALA A 44 10.52 -11.10 2.29
CA ALA A 44 11.69 -12.00 2.35
C ALA A 44 11.37 -13.18 3.29
N LEU A 45 11.08 -14.35 2.72
CA LEU A 45 10.76 -15.58 3.47
C LEU A 45 12.01 -16.28 4.05
N LEU A 46 13.20 -15.71 3.89
CA LEU A 46 14.44 -16.27 4.45
C LEU A 46 14.61 -16.00 5.96
N ASN A 47 13.73 -15.19 6.55
CA ASN A 47 13.72 -14.95 7.98
C ASN A 47 12.86 -16.02 8.68
N PRO A 48 13.41 -16.81 9.63
CA PRO A 48 12.67 -17.88 10.30
C PRO A 48 11.48 -17.39 11.15
N ASN A 49 11.47 -16.10 11.49
CA ASN A 49 10.38 -15.47 12.24
C ASN A 49 9.28 -14.89 11.33
N VAL A 50 9.32 -15.15 10.01
CA VAL A 50 8.35 -14.59 9.06
C VAL A 50 7.66 -15.72 8.31
N HIS A 51 6.34 -15.75 8.41
CA HIS A 51 5.49 -16.76 7.81
C HIS A 51 4.45 -16.11 6.91
N ASN A 52 4.12 -16.75 5.78
CA ASN A 52 3.03 -16.32 4.91
C ASN A 52 1.95 -17.40 4.83
N HIS A 53 0.70 -16.99 5.02
CA HIS A 53 -0.48 -17.85 5.00
C HIS A 53 -1.49 -17.30 3.98
N GLU A 54 -1.68 -18.05 2.92
CA GLU A 54 -2.60 -17.64 1.87
C GLU A 54 -4.05 -17.93 2.23
N VAL A 55 -4.91 -16.95 1.92
CA VAL A 55 -6.36 -17.02 2.06
C VAL A 55 -6.95 -17.45 0.73
N HIS A 56 -7.38 -18.69 0.66
CA HIS A 56 -8.11 -19.20 -0.49
C HIS A 56 -9.60 -18.95 -0.34
N VAL A 57 -10.22 -18.41 -1.37
CA VAL A 57 -11.67 -18.30 -1.48
C VAL A 57 -12.14 -19.40 -2.43
N PRO A 58 -12.85 -20.42 -1.93
CA PRO A 58 -13.34 -21.49 -2.78
C PRO A 58 -14.36 -20.98 -3.79
N GLU A 59 -14.25 -21.45 -5.02
CA GLU A 59 -15.27 -21.16 -6.04
C GLU A 59 -16.54 -21.97 -5.74
N TYR A 60 -17.67 -21.27 -5.73
CA TYR A 60 -18.98 -21.88 -5.60
C TYR A 60 -19.94 -21.24 -6.60
N PRO A 61 -20.64 -22.04 -7.44
CA PRO A 61 -21.41 -21.52 -8.56
C PRO A 61 -22.52 -20.51 -8.20
N LEU A 62 -23.02 -20.54 -6.96
CA LEU A 62 -24.04 -19.60 -6.49
C LEU A 62 -23.45 -18.27 -5.97
N PHE A 63 -22.17 -18.19 -5.77
CA PHE A 63 -21.51 -16.94 -5.38
C PHE A 63 -21.21 -16.10 -6.61
N HIS A 64 -22.05 -15.12 -6.87
CA HIS A 64 -21.81 -14.15 -7.95
C HIS A 64 -20.53 -13.32 -7.66
N TYR A 65 -20.27 -13.03 -6.39
CA TYR A 65 -19.03 -12.42 -5.90
C TYR A 65 -18.36 -13.34 -4.89
N GLN A 66 -17.04 -13.47 -4.97
CA GLN A 66 -16.28 -14.28 -4.04
C GLN A 66 -16.31 -13.64 -2.64
N PRO A 67 -16.77 -14.35 -1.59
CA PRO A 67 -16.90 -13.82 -0.24
C PRO A 67 -15.56 -13.83 0.50
N TYR A 68 -14.63 -12.95 0.09
CA TYR A 68 -13.28 -12.88 0.64
C TYR A 68 -13.27 -12.65 2.15
N GLU A 69 -14.15 -11.79 2.66
CA GLU A 69 -14.23 -11.45 4.09
C GLU A 69 -14.59 -12.67 4.96
N LEU A 70 -15.44 -13.58 4.45
CA LEU A 70 -15.77 -14.83 5.14
C LEU A 70 -14.58 -15.77 5.18
N ALA A 71 -13.88 -15.93 4.05
CA ALA A 71 -12.68 -16.76 3.97
C ALA A 71 -11.55 -16.21 4.86
N LEU A 72 -11.35 -14.89 4.85
CA LEU A 72 -10.34 -14.22 5.68
C LEU A 72 -10.66 -14.39 7.18
N SER A 73 -11.90 -14.14 7.60
CA SER A 73 -12.28 -14.26 9.02
C SER A 73 -12.11 -15.69 9.52
N SER A 74 -12.51 -16.70 8.74
CA SER A 74 -12.31 -18.11 9.07
C SER A 74 -10.82 -18.46 9.15
N LYS A 75 -10.03 -18.00 8.17
CA LYS A 75 -8.57 -18.22 8.17
C LYS A 75 -7.90 -17.59 9.39
N LEU A 76 -8.33 -16.40 9.82
CA LEU A 76 -7.82 -15.74 11.01
C LEU A 76 -8.09 -16.56 12.28
N VAL A 77 -9.29 -17.13 12.43
CA VAL A 77 -9.62 -18.04 13.54
C VAL A 77 -8.66 -19.22 13.59
N ASP A 78 -8.46 -19.90 12.45
CA ASP A 78 -7.56 -21.05 12.36
C ASP A 78 -6.12 -20.66 12.73
N MET A 79 -5.62 -19.52 12.21
CA MET A 79 -4.25 -19.09 12.47
C MET A 79 -4.03 -18.70 13.93
N VAL A 80 -4.98 -17.99 14.55
CA VAL A 80 -4.92 -17.64 15.98
C VAL A 80 -4.86 -18.91 16.82
N LYS A 81 -5.68 -19.91 16.53
CA LYS A 81 -5.73 -21.17 17.30
C LYS A 81 -4.46 -22.01 17.10
N LEU A 82 -4.01 -22.12 15.85
CA LEU A 82 -2.87 -22.98 15.48
C LEU A 82 -1.54 -22.41 15.99
N TYR A 83 -1.29 -21.13 15.76
CA TYR A 83 0.00 -20.50 16.05
C TYR A 83 0.02 -19.75 17.38
N LYS A 84 -1.12 -19.64 18.07
CA LYS A 84 -1.25 -18.89 19.33
C LYS A 84 -0.86 -17.42 19.13
N ILE A 85 -1.48 -16.78 18.14
CA ILE A 85 -1.27 -15.37 17.83
C ILE A 85 -1.67 -14.51 19.00
N ASP A 86 -0.83 -13.53 19.35
CA ASP A 86 -1.05 -12.62 20.49
C ASP A 86 -1.86 -11.37 20.10
N VAL A 87 -1.75 -10.92 18.84
CA VAL A 87 -2.41 -9.69 18.35
C VAL A 87 -2.70 -9.78 16.86
N LEU A 88 -3.86 -9.27 16.42
CA LEU A 88 -4.18 -9.03 15.03
C LEU A 88 -3.81 -7.59 14.68
N HIS A 89 -2.94 -7.37 13.70
CA HIS A 89 -2.68 -6.06 13.13
C HIS A 89 -3.21 -6.03 11.70
N VAL A 90 -4.33 -5.34 11.51
CA VAL A 90 -5.02 -5.27 10.23
C VAL A 90 -4.82 -3.90 9.59
N HIS A 91 -4.50 -3.89 8.32
CA HIS A 91 -4.36 -2.69 7.51
C HIS A 91 -5.61 -2.51 6.67
N TYR A 92 -6.24 -1.35 6.76
CA TYR A 92 -7.56 -0.95 6.23
C TYR A 92 -8.76 -1.31 7.12
N ALA A 93 -9.66 -0.34 7.24
CA ALA A 93 -10.95 -0.51 7.93
C ALA A 93 -11.82 -1.58 7.26
N ILE A 94 -11.85 -1.61 5.93
CA ILE A 94 -12.52 -2.62 5.12
C ILE A 94 -11.59 -3.12 4.00
N PRO A 95 -11.63 -4.39 3.64
CA PRO A 95 -12.39 -5.47 4.27
C PRO A 95 -11.72 -6.04 5.54
N HIS A 96 -10.46 -5.68 5.84
CA HIS A 96 -9.61 -6.39 6.76
C HIS A 96 -10.03 -6.24 8.22
N ALA A 97 -10.29 -5.00 8.72
CA ALA A 97 -10.74 -4.85 10.10
C ALA A 97 -12.16 -5.41 10.32
N TYR A 98 -13.02 -5.36 9.29
CA TYR A 98 -14.32 -6.01 9.34
C TYR A 98 -14.16 -7.54 9.53
N ALA A 99 -13.36 -8.19 8.69
CA ALA A 99 -13.09 -9.62 8.80
C ALA A 99 -12.36 -9.98 10.12
N GLY A 100 -11.43 -9.13 10.56
CA GLY A 100 -10.73 -9.26 11.84
C GLY A 100 -11.69 -9.23 13.03
N TYR A 101 -12.66 -8.31 13.02
CA TYR A 101 -13.68 -8.26 14.05
C TYR A 101 -14.57 -9.51 14.07
N MET A 102 -14.97 -10.01 12.90
CA MET A 102 -15.74 -11.26 12.81
C MET A 102 -14.96 -12.44 13.35
N ALA A 103 -13.65 -12.53 13.04
CA ALA A 103 -12.78 -13.55 13.64
C ALA A 103 -12.71 -13.43 15.17
N LYS A 104 -12.60 -12.20 15.71
CA LYS A 104 -12.64 -11.97 17.16
C LYS A 104 -13.93 -12.47 17.79
N GLN A 105 -15.09 -12.27 17.15
CA GLN A 105 -16.37 -12.76 17.68
C GLN A 105 -16.41 -14.29 17.71
N MET A 106 -16.01 -14.95 16.59
CA MET A 106 -15.95 -16.43 16.56
C MET A 106 -15.00 -17.01 17.60
N LEU A 107 -13.86 -16.36 17.84
CA LEU A 107 -12.90 -16.77 18.87
C LEU A 107 -13.43 -16.53 20.29
N ALA A 108 -14.14 -15.42 20.50
CA ALA A 108 -14.74 -15.09 21.81
C ALA A 108 -15.81 -16.11 22.23
N ASP A 109 -16.60 -16.65 21.29
CA ASP A 109 -17.56 -17.71 21.53
C ASP A 109 -16.88 -19.01 22.02
N GLU A 110 -15.59 -19.18 21.70
CA GLU A 110 -14.75 -20.29 22.19
C GLU A 110 -13.89 -19.88 23.42
N GLY A 111 -14.12 -18.70 24.01
CA GLY A 111 -13.38 -18.20 25.16
C GLY A 111 -11.99 -17.64 24.86
N ILE A 112 -11.66 -17.41 23.58
CA ILE A 112 -10.38 -16.87 23.15
C ILE A 112 -10.54 -15.37 22.84
N HIS A 113 -9.81 -14.53 23.59
CA HIS A 113 -9.83 -13.09 23.41
C HIS A 113 -8.52 -12.60 22.82
N ILE A 114 -8.58 -11.91 21.67
CA ILE A 114 -7.41 -11.38 20.95
C ILE A 114 -7.59 -9.89 20.68
N PRO A 115 -6.60 -9.03 21.00
CA PRO A 115 -6.63 -7.62 20.64
C PRO A 115 -6.41 -7.41 19.14
N MET A 116 -7.01 -6.35 18.59
CA MET A 116 -6.90 -5.96 17.19
C MET A 116 -6.48 -4.49 17.05
N VAL A 117 -5.37 -4.28 16.35
CA VAL A 117 -4.91 -2.96 15.90
C VAL A 117 -5.35 -2.76 14.46
N THR A 118 -5.93 -1.61 14.14
CA THR A 118 -6.31 -1.23 12.76
C THR A 118 -5.53 0.01 12.32
N THR A 119 -4.77 -0.12 11.23
CA THR A 119 -4.08 1.02 10.61
C THR A 119 -4.82 1.50 9.36
N LEU A 120 -5.20 2.79 9.35
CA LEU A 120 -5.87 3.45 8.25
C LEU A 120 -4.85 4.01 7.26
N HIS A 121 -5.14 3.84 5.94
CA HIS A 121 -4.20 4.19 4.88
C HIS A 121 -4.69 5.25 3.89
N GLY A 122 -5.96 5.62 3.93
CA GLY A 122 -6.55 6.68 3.12
C GLY A 122 -7.59 6.22 2.12
N THR A 123 -7.29 5.26 1.24
CA THR A 123 -8.28 4.73 0.27
C THR A 123 -9.53 4.17 0.96
N ASP A 124 -9.35 3.54 2.09
CA ASP A 124 -10.41 3.00 2.95
C ASP A 124 -11.24 4.10 3.64
N ILE A 125 -10.79 5.33 3.63
CA ILE A 125 -11.44 6.47 4.27
C ILE A 125 -12.01 7.44 3.24
N THR A 126 -11.13 8.01 2.40
CA THR A 126 -11.50 9.13 1.52
C THR A 126 -12.10 8.70 0.18
N LEU A 127 -11.83 7.47 -0.27
CA LEU A 127 -12.32 6.94 -1.54
C LEU A 127 -13.40 5.87 -1.32
N VAL A 128 -13.00 4.62 -1.24
CA VAL A 128 -13.93 3.48 -1.16
C VAL A 128 -14.79 3.55 0.08
N GLY A 129 -14.18 3.86 1.23
CA GLY A 129 -14.88 3.90 2.51
C GLY A 129 -15.95 4.98 2.61
N ASN A 130 -15.78 6.09 1.89
CA ASN A 130 -16.77 7.18 1.89
C ASN A 130 -17.99 6.90 0.98
N HIS A 131 -17.96 5.81 0.20
CA HIS A 131 -19.13 5.41 -0.59
C HIS A 131 -20.29 5.03 0.33
N PRO A 132 -21.56 5.50 0.08
CA PRO A 132 -22.68 5.29 0.98
C PRO A 132 -22.92 3.83 1.39
N PHE A 133 -22.68 2.86 0.50
CA PHE A 133 -22.84 1.43 0.80
C PHE A 133 -21.77 0.85 1.72
N TYR A 134 -20.57 1.46 1.79
CA TYR A 134 -19.48 0.98 2.63
C TYR A 134 -19.34 1.77 3.94
N LYS A 135 -19.82 3.00 3.96
CA LYS A 135 -19.69 3.92 5.09
C LYS A 135 -20.11 3.33 6.44
N PRO A 136 -21.26 2.61 6.57
CA PRO A 136 -21.64 1.97 7.83
C PRO A 136 -20.63 0.90 8.28
N ALA A 137 -20.11 0.09 7.34
CA ALA A 137 -19.14 -0.95 7.64
C ALA A 137 -17.79 -0.37 8.08
N VAL A 138 -17.35 0.74 7.46
CA VAL A 138 -16.12 1.46 7.86
C VAL A 138 -16.24 2.00 9.28
N SER A 139 -17.31 2.76 9.58
CA SER A 139 -17.55 3.29 10.93
C SER A 139 -17.60 2.17 11.97
N PHE A 140 -18.30 1.09 11.65
CA PHE A 140 -18.40 -0.09 12.51
C PHE A 140 -17.03 -0.70 12.79
N SER A 141 -16.26 -0.99 11.74
CA SER A 141 -14.95 -1.67 11.86
C SER A 141 -13.95 -0.85 12.68
N ILE A 142 -13.88 0.46 12.43
CA ILE A 142 -13.01 1.36 13.19
C ILE A 142 -13.43 1.37 14.66
N ASN A 143 -14.74 1.51 14.97
CA ASN A 143 -15.24 1.57 16.33
C ASN A 143 -15.16 0.23 17.10
N LYS A 144 -14.92 -0.87 16.41
CA LYS A 144 -14.75 -2.23 16.98
C LYS A 144 -13.29 -2.67 17.09
N SER A 145 -12.37 -1.85 16.65
CA SER A 145 -10.93 -2.06 16.87
C SER A 145 -10.54 -1.69 18.29
N ASP A 146 -9.59 -2.41 18.90
CA ASP A 146 -9.10 -2.07 20.24
C ASP A 146 -8.16 -0.87 20.20
N VAL A 147 -7.35 -0.76 19.13
CA VAL A 147 -6.48 0.39 18.84
C VAL A 147 -6.64 0.76 17.37
N VAL A 148 -6.68 2.07 17.10
CA VAL A 148 -6.75 2.59 15.73
C VAL A 148 -5.58 3.52 15.49
N THR A 149 -4.88 3.32 14.37
CA THR A 149 -3.79 4.20 13.96
C THR A 149 -4.04 4.78 12.57
N SER A 150 -3.48 5.93 12.31
CA SER A 150 -3.52 6.64 11.03
C SER A 150 -2.11 7.03 10.60
N VAL A 151 -1.85 6.98 9.31
CA VAL A 151 -0.52 7.28 8.75
C VAL A 151 -0.19 8.78 8.72
N SER A 152 -1.16 9.65 8.97
CA SER A 152 -0.96 11.10 9.05
C SER A 152 -2.05 11.80 9.86
N GLN A 153 -1.76 13.02 10.30
CA GLN A 153 -2.74 13.88 10.98
C GLN A 153 -3.90 14.23 10.04
N SER A 154 -3.61 14.53 8.79
CA SER A 154 -4.63 14.83 7.79
C SER A 154 -5.62 13.68 7.62
N LEU A 155 -5.14 12.44 7.56
CA LEU A 155 -6.02 11.27 7.45
C LEU A 155 -6.84 11.03 8.72
N LYS A 156 -6.27 11.27 9.90
CA LYS A 156 -6.99 11.25 11.16
C LYS A 156 -8.15 12.26 11.16
N ASP A 157 -7.87 13.49 10.76
CA ASP A 157 -8.87 14.58 10.72
C ASP A 157 -9.97 14.27 9.71
N ASP A 158 -9.61 13.75 8.52
CA ASP A 158 -10.57 13.30 7.52
C ASP A 158 -11.45 12.16 8.03
N THR A 159 -10.88 11.24 8.79
CA THR A 159 -11.62 10.11 9.36
C THR A 159 -12.71 10.60 10.32
N TYR A 160 -12.38 11.50 11.23
CA TYR A 160 -13.37 12.08 12.15
C TYR A 160 -14.39 12.97 11.42
N ARG A 161 -13.99 13.66 10.37
CA ARG A 161 -14.89 14.50 9.57
C ARG A 161 -15.91 13.69 8.77
N LEU A 162 -15.49 12.52 8.25
CA LEU A 162 -16.31 11.72 7.33
C LEU A 162 -17.17 10.66 8.03
N PHE A 163 -16.75 10.22 9.23
CA PHE A 163 -17.36 9.10 9.94
C PHE A 163 -17.64 9.45 11.41
N ASP A 164 -18.66 8.82 11.99
CA ASP A 164 -18.93 8.87 13.45
C ASP A 164 -18.00 7.87 14.17
N ILE A 165 -16.79 8.32 14.52
CA ILE A 165 -15.77 7.53 15.18
C ILE A 165 -15.70 7.93 16.66
N LYS A 166 -15.78 6.89 17.52
CA LYS A 166 -15.71 7.03 18.99
C LYS A 166 -14.33 6.70 19.55
N ASN A 167 -13.57 5.88 18.82
CA ASN A 167 -12.22 5.49 19.21
C ASN A 167 -11.24 6.65 19.00
N GLU A 168 -10.27 6.76 19.91
CA GLU A 168 -9.11 7.59 19.65
C GLU A 168 -8.28 7.01 18.51
N ILE A 169 -7.75 7.88 17.65
CA ILE A 169 -6.88 7.50 16.53
C ILE A 169 -5.49 8.06 16.81
N ASP A 170 -4.52 7.18 16.95
CA ASP A 170 -3.12 7.56 17.08
C ASP A 170 -2.48 7.82 15.71
N VAL A 171 -1.69 8.89 15.61
CA VAL A 171 -0.95 9.17 14.37
C VAL A 171 0.43 8.51 14.46
N ILE A 172 0.64 7.50 13.60
CA ILE A 172 1.93 6.82 13.45
C ILE A 172 2.35 6.97 11.98
N PRO A 173 3.27 7.90 11.66
CA PRO A 173 3.72 8.11 10.29
C PRO A 173 4.36 6.87 9.69
N ASN A 174 4.19 6.69 8.39
CA ASN A 174 4.95 5.69 7.65
C ASN A 174 6.45 5.99 7.72
N PHE A 175 7.26 4.98 7.46
CA PHE A 175 8.70 5.07 7.51
C PHE A 175 9.34 4.39 6.30
N ILE A 176 10.59 4.73 6.05
CA ILE A 176 11.49 4.00 5.15
C ILE A 176 12.69 3.52 5.96
N GLU A 177 13.21 2.35 5.65
CA GLU A 177 14.46 1.87 6.21
C GLU A 177 15.63 2.59 5.54
N LEU A 178 16.28 3.50 6.27
CA LEU A 178 17.54 4.10 5.84
C LEU A 178 18.69 3.11 6.10
N ASN A 179 18.94 2.24 5.15
CA ASN A 179 20.13 1.38 5.22
C ASN A 179 21.37 2.18 4.87
N LYS A 180 22.06 2.68 5.92
CA LYS A 180 23.27 3.48 5.80
C LYS A 180 24.40 2.75 5.05
N ASP A 181 24.38 1.44 5.04
CA ASP A 181 25.40 0.64 4.34
C ASP A 181 25.08 0.58 2.84
N LYS A 182 23.79 0.50 2.45
CA LYS A 182 23.38 0.65 1.05
C LYS A 182 23.64 2.06 0.49
N LEU A 183 23.57 3.09 1.33
CA LEU A 183 23.94 4.46 0.92
C LEU A 183 25.45 4.61 0.65
N LYS A 184 26.29 3.73 1.21
CA LYS A 184 27.74 3.68 0.98
C LYS A 184 28.13 2.75 -0.17
N GLU A 185 27.27 1.80 -0.54
CA GLU A 185 27.47 1.02 -1.74
C GLU A 185 27.32 1.96 -2.93
N ASN A 186 28.39 2.08 -3.74
CA ASN A 186 28.30 2.70 -5.06
C ASN A 186 27.36 1.84 -5.90
N ILE A 187 26.05 2.09 -5.78
CA ILE A 187 25.05 1.48 -6.67
C ILE A 187 25.43 1.98 -8.07
N PRO A 188 25.82 1.09 -9.02
CA PRO A 188 26.16 1.52 -10.35
C PRO A 188 24.95 2.23 -10.94
N CYS A 189 25.02 3.55 -11.00
CA CYS A 189 23.95 4.34 -11.59
C CYS A 189 24.08 4.24 -13.12
N HIS A 190 23.31 3.36 -13.73
CA HIS A 190 23.29 3.15 -15.19
C HIS A 190 22.50 4.22 -15.94
N ARG A 191 22.59 5.48 -15.49
CA ARG A 191 21.91 6.61 -16.09
C ARG A 191 22.09 6.70 -17.62
N SER A 192 23.29 6.43 -18.11
CA SER A 192 23.63 6.47 -19.54
C SER A 192 22.84 5.47 -20.40
N LEU A 193 22.29 4.41 -19.81
CA LEU A 193 21.39 3.48 -20.52
C LEU A 193 19.99 4.05 -20.70
N MET A 194 19.59 5.01 -19.87
CA MET A 194 18.24 5.59 -19.86
C MET A 194 18.17 6.90 -20.66
N ALA A 195 19.17 7.71 -20.54
CA ALA A 195 19.26 8.99 -21.27
C ALA A 195 20.72 9.39 -21.51
N PRO A 196 21.05 10.08 -22.61
CA PRO A 196 22.33 10.75 -22.81
C PRO A 196 22.62 11.76 -21.70
N ASP A 197 23.89 12.09 -21.48
CA ASP A 197 24.32 12.99 -20.41
C ASP A 197 23.72 14.41 -20.49
N ASN A 198 23.34 14.86 -21.68
CA ASN A 198 22.71 16.15 -21.92
C ASN A 198 21.17 16.17 -21.77
N GLU A 199 20.54 15.02 -21.54
CA GLU A 199 19.11 14.92 -21.27
C GLU A 199 18.81 14.81 -19.78
N LYS A 200 17.74 15.45 -19.31
CA LYS A 200 17.24 15.31 -17.95
C LYS A 200 16.25 14.16 -17.83
N ILE A 201 16.24 13.49 -16.69
CA ILE A 201 15.27 12.44 -16.38
C ILE A 201 14.29 12.97 -15.34
N ILE A 202 13.05 13.07 -15.75
CA ILE A 202 11.92 13.44 -14.89
C ILE A 202 11.20 12.15 -14.53
N THR A 203 10.98 11.89 -13.25
CA THR A 203 10.40 10.63 -12.78
C THR A 203 9.10 10.86 -12.03
N HIS A 204 8.14 9.98 -12.26
CA HIS A 204 6.92 9.84 -11.46
C HIS A 204 6.76 8.39 -11.01
N ILE A 205 6.39 8.18 -9.75
CA ILE A 205 6.18 6.85 -9.17
C ILE A 205 4.83 6.82 -8.47
N SER A 206 3.90 6.01 -8.95
CA SER A 206 2.60 5.81 -8.30
C SER A 206 1.83 4.60 -8.86
N ASN A 207 0.68 4.32 -8.25
CA ASN A 207 -0.31 3.38 -8.78
C ASN A 207 -1.30 4.11 -9.70
N PHE A 208 -0.93 4.56 -10.83
CA PHE A 208 -1.64 5.34 -11.87
C PHE A 208 -3.17 5.40 -11.73
N ARG A 209 -3.63 6.06 -10.65
CA ARG A 209 -5.04 6.32 -10.37
C ARG A 209 -5.34 7.81 -10.62
N LYS A 210 -6.59 8.13 -10.86
CA LYS A 210 -7.06 9.50 -11.15
C LYS A 210 -6.53 10.56 -10.16
N VAL A 211 -6.53 10.23 -8.85
CA VAL A 211 -6.02 11.10 -7.78
C VAL A 211 -4.54 11.46 -7.96
N LYS A 212 -3.78 10.68 -8.73
CA LYS A 212 -2.36 10.93 -9.02
C LYS A 212 -2.12 11.90 -10.17
N ARG A 213 -3.18 12.34 -10.84
CA ARG A 213 -3.14 13.34 -11.90
C ARG A 213 -2.19 12.98 -13.04
N ILE A 214 -2.29 11.72 -13.53
CA ILE A 214 -1.35 11.15 -14.52
C ILE A 214 -1.33 11.97 -15.81
N ASP A 215 -2.49 12.42 -16.30
CA ASP A 215 -2.58 13.29 -17.49
C ASP A 215 -1.83 14.60 -17.31
N ASP A 216 -1.90 15.19 -16.12
CA ASP A 216 -1.18 16.42 -15.83
C ASP A 216 0.34 16.21 -15.84
N ILE A 217 0.83 15.06 -15.38
CA ILE A 217 2.26 14.73 -15.46
C ILE A 217 2.72 14.72 -16.91
N VAL A 218 1.95 14.07 -17.80
CA VAL A 218 2.25 14.03 -19.24
C VAL A 218 2.22 15.43 -19.84
N ARG A 219 1.23 16.25 -19.50
CA ARG A 219 1.13 17.65 -20.00
C ARG A 219 2.25 18.55 -19.46
N ILE A 220 2.60 18.44 -18.19
CA ILE A 220 3.73 19.15 -17.59
C ILE A 220 5.02 18.79 -18.31
N PHE A 221 5.25 17.48 -18.52
CA PHE A 221 6.42 17.01 -19.24
C PHE A 221 6.44 17.51 -20.69
N PHE A 222 5.29 17.52 -21.38
CA PHE A 222 5.18 18.05 -22.75
C PHE A 222 5.63 19.51 -22.82
N GLU A 223 5.34 20.35 -21.83
CA GLU A 223 5.84 21.74 -21.79
C GLU A 223 7.35 21.80 -21.48
N ILE A 224 7.81 21.04 -20.49
CA ILE A 224 9.23 21.05 -20.07
C ILE A 224 10.15 20.62 -21.22
N GLN A 225 9.79 19.57 -21.96
CA GLN A 225 10.64 19.00 -23.00
C GLN A 225 10.84 19.94 -24.23
N LYS A 226 10.04 21.02 -24.33
CA LYS A 226 10.23 22.06 -25.37
C LYS A 226 11.45 22.93 -25.07
N GLU A 227 11.74 23.15 -23.79
CA GLU A 227 12.80 24.06 -23.32
C GLU A 227 14.04 23.29 -22.85
N VAL A 228 13.84 22.10 -22.26
CA VAL A 228 14.91 21.28 -21.67
C VAL A 228 14.90 19.89 -22.29
N PRO A 229 15.98 19.49 -22.97
CA PRO A 229 16.12 18.10 -23.45
C PRO A 229 15.91 17.12 -22.29
N SER A 230 14.85 16.31 -22.36
CA SER A 230 14.46 15.48 -21.23
C SER A 230 13.66 14.26 -21.65
N LYS A 231 13.64 13.26 -20.75
CA LYS A 231 12.77 12.09 -20.80
C LYS A 231 11.90 12.01 -19.55
N LEU A 232 10.70 11.48 -19.72
CA LEU A 232 9.79 11.17 -18.61
C LEU A 232 9.83 9.68 -18.33
N MET A 233 10.07 9.31 -17.08
CA MET A 233 9.99 7.95 -16.58
C MET A 233 8.76 7.79 -15.69
N MET A 234 7.82 6.95 -16.11
CA MET A 234 6.58 6.65 -15.43
C MET A 234 6.69 5.25 -14.80
N VAL A 235 6.80 5.20 -13.47
CA VAL A 235 7.01 3.95 -12.72
C VAL A 235 5.74 3.58 -11.97
N GLY A 236 5.24 2.39 -12.26
CA GLY A 236 4.01 1.85 -11.68
C GLY A 236 3.00 1.41 -12.75
N GLU A 237 1.86 0.95 -12.27
CA GLU A 237 0.74 0.46 -13.07
C GLU A 237 -0.58 0.97 -12.49
N GLY A 238 -1.62 1.02 -13.31
CA GLY A 238 -2.94 1.41 -12.86
C GLY A 238 -3.90 1.78 -13.99
N PRO A 239 -5.16 2.09 -13.65
CA PRO A 239 -6.22 2.31 -14.65
C PRO A 239 -5.98 3.50 -15.58
N GLU A 240 -5.18 4.49 -15.17
CA GLU A 240 -4.90 5.68 -16.01
C GLU A 240 -3.72 5.48 -16.98
N LYS A 241 -3.08 4.29 -17.01
CA LYS A 241 -1.90 4.03 -17.86
C LYS A 241 -2.22 4.15 -19.35
N GLU A 242 -3.25 3.44 -19.78
CA GLU A 242 -3.64 3.42 -21.21
C GLU A 242 -3.99 4.83 -21.71
N GLY A 243 -4.73 5.60 -20.91
CA GLY A 243 -5.04 7.00 -21.24
C GLY A 243 -3.79 7.87 -21.35
N ALA A 244 -2.82 7.67 -20.47
CA ALA A 244 -1.55 8.38 -20.52
C ALA A 244 -0.71 8.03 -21.75
N GLU A 245 -0.65 6.76 -22.15
CA GLU A 245 0.02 6.29 -23.37
C GLU A 245 -0.62 6.93 -24.61
N GLN A 246 -1.95 6.91 -24.72
CA GLN A 246 -2.69 7.57 -25.79
C GLN A 246 -2.44 9.10 -25.83
N LEU A 247 -2.39 9.75 -24.65
CA LEU A 247 -2.08 11.17 -24.58
C LEU A 247 -0.64 11.49 -25.06
N CYS A 248 0.32 10.62 -24.73
CA CYS A 248 1.70 10.75 -25.25
C CYS A 248 1.76 10.67 -26.78
N GLU A 249 0.99 9.77 -27.39
CA GLU A 249 0.87 9.66 -28.86
C GLU A 249 0.24 10.91 -29.47
N GLN A 250 -0.86 11.39 -28.91
CA GLN A 250 -1.54 12.62 -29.37
C GLN A 250 -0.64 13.85 -29.32
N LEU A 251 0.23 13.94 -28.31
CA LEU A 251 1.20 15.02 -28.14
C LEU A 251 2.51 14.81 -28.92
N GLY A 252 2.70 13.64 -29.54
CA GLY A 252 3.90 13.31 -30.32
C GLY A 252 5.16 13.13 -29.46
N ILE A 253 5.01 12.75 -28.19
CA ILE A 253 6.11 12.59 -27.23
C ILE A 253 6.36 11.16 -26.79
N GLN A 254 5.68 10.17 -27.38
CA GLN A 254 5.76 8.76 -26.98
C GLN A 254 7.20 8.21 -26.94
N ASN A 255 8.09 8.70 -27.81
CA ASN A 255 9.50 8.30 -27.83
C ASN A 255 10.36 8.90 -26.71
N LYS A 256 9.80 9.85 -25.94
CA LYS A 256 10.46 10.52 -24.80
C LYS A 256 9.89 10.08 -23.45
N VAL A 257 8.85 9.21 -23.44
CA VAL A 257 8.20 8.70 -22.24
C VAL A 257 8.45 7.21 -22.11
N ILE A 258 8.93 6.78 -20.95
CA ILE A 258 9.21 5.39 -20.63
C ILE A 258 8.22 4.94 -19.57
N PHE A 259 7.31 4.02 -19.90
CA PHE A 259 6.47 3.33 -18.93
C PHE A 259 7.21 2.11 -18.39
N PHE A 260 7.75 2.21 -17.18
CA PHE A 260 8.65 1.22 -16.61
C PHE A 260 7.91 0.04 -15.97
N GLY A 261 6.61 0.20 -15.68
CA GLY A 261 5.85 -0.79 -14.92
C GLY A 261 6.18 -0.77 -13.42
N ASN A 262 5.73 -1.81 -12.70
CA ASN A 262 6.01 -1.96 -11.27
C ASN A 262 7.47 -2.37 -11.04
N SER A 263 8.11 -1.80 -10.03
CA SER A 263 9.49 -2.13 -9.67
C SER A 263 9.68 -2.23 -8.16
N ASN A 264 10.54 -3.16 -7.74
CA ASN A 264 11.06 -3.25 -6.37
C ASN A 264 12.36 -2.44 -6.19
N GLU A 265 12.95 -1.92 -7.28
CA GLU A 265 14.25 -1.23 -7.29
C GLU A 265 14.09 0.29 -7.37
N ILE A 266 13.17 0.85 -6.57
CA ILE A 266 12.85 2.29 -6.59
C ILE A 266 14.12 3.12 -6.31
N ASP A 267 14.96 2.71 -5.37
CA ASP A 267 16.21 3.41 -5.03
C ASP A 267 17.14 3.54 -6.25
N LYS A 268 17.23 2.49 -7.07
CA LYS A 268 18.03 2.51 -8.31
C LYS A 268 17.43 3.44 -9.36
N ILE A 269 16.10 3.48 -9.45
CA ILE A 269 15.39 4.37 -10.38
C ILE A 269 15.59 5.83 -9.97
N LEU A 270 15.44 6.14 -8.69
CA LEU A 270 15.63 7.50 -8.17
C LEU A 270 17.08 7.98 -8.29
N CYS A 271 18.06 7.07 -8.27
CA CYS A 271 19.49 7.39 -8.44
C CYS A 271 19.78 8.17 -9.75
N PHE A 272 19.08 7.88 -10.83
CA PHE A 272 19.29 8.57 -12.11
C PHE A 272 18.25 9.65 -12.44
N SER A 273 17.35 9.93 -11.52
CA SER A 273 16.33 10.98 -11.68
C SER A 273 16.90 12.36 -11.35
N ASP A 274 16.66 13.35 -12.21
CA ASP A 274 17.01 14.75 -11.96
C ASP A 274 15.86 15.48 -11.25
N LEU A 275 14.61 15.08 -11.49
CA LEU A 275 13.42 15.70 -10.92
C LEU A 275 12.35 14.63 -10.67
N PHE A 276 11.71 14.71 -9.49
CA PHE A 276 10.55 13.90 -9.15
C PHE A 276 9.27 14.73 -9.21
N LEU A 277 8.26 14.26 -9.98
CA LEU A 277 6.96 14.91 -10.10
C LEU A 277 5.91 14.17 -9.28
N LEU A 278 5.24 14.88 -8.37
CA LEU A 278 4.15 14.34 -7.55
C LEU A 278 2.97 15.34 -7.51
N PRO A 279 2.23 15.56 -8.60
CA PRO A 279 1.11 16.51 -8.64
C PRO A 279 -0.20 15.93 -8.11
N SER A 280 -0.15 14.91 -7.28
CA SER A 280 -1.34 14.25 -6.71
C SER A 280 -2.30 15.29 -6.10
N GLU A 281 -3.59 15.08 -6.33
CA GLU A 281 -4.64 15.93 -5.74
C GLU A 281 -4.66 15.78 -4.22
N THR A 282 -4.44 14.55 -3.73
CA THR A 282 -4.36 14.23 -2.31
C THR A 282 -3.39 13.08 -2.09
N GLU A 283 -2.61 13.17 -1.03
CA GLU A 283 -1.77 12.11 -0.50
C GLU A 283 -2.12 11.82 0.96
N SER A 284 -2.34 10.56 1.29
CA SER A 284 -2.55 10.18 2.70
C SER A 284 -1.27 10.31 3.52
N PHE A 285 -0.12 10.09 2.88
CA PHE A 285 1.21 10.26 3.46
C PHE A 285 2.26 10.72 2.43
N GLY A 286 2.20 10.21 1.20
CA GLY A 286 3.18 10.55 0.16
C GLY A 286 4.48 9.73 0.25
N LEU A 287 4.39 8.42 0.50
CA LEU A 287 5.54 7.53 0.67
C LEU A 287 6.56 7.61 -0.49
N ALA A 288 6.10 7.88 -1.71
CA ALA A 288 6.99 8.02 -2.87
C ALA A 288 7.86 9.30 -2.84
N ALA A 289 7.48 10.29 -2.01
CA ALA A 289 8.25 11.52 -1.80
C ALA A 289 9.20 11.47 -0.60
N LEU A 290 9.04 10.46 0.28
CA LEU A 290 9.90 10.22 1.45
C LEU A 290 11.23 9.60 1.03
#